data_4a7333ded37ba6c5bae91e81061c2282
#
_entry.id   4a7333ded37ba6c5bae91e81061c2282
#
_cell.length_a   1.000
_cell.length_b   1.000
_cell.length_c   1.000
_cell.angle_alpha   90.00
_cell.angle_beta   90.00
_cell.angle_gamma   90.00
#
_symmetry.space_group_name_H-M   'P 1'
#
loop_
_entity.id
_entity.type
_entity.pdbx_description
1 polymer ?
#
loop_
_entity_poly.entity_id
_entity_poly.type
_entity_poly.pdbx_seq_one_letter_code
_entity_poly.pdbx_strand_id
1 'polypeptide(L)'
;VTLMVHLFTPKGSVEVSMYVFYFFTLTLPGLVFFLGISMFVVHWIKSQGLAILLLLMLIAGMVGSTGGLHGLLDPLARTIPAIFSVEVGSANLGLFLLQRLVFLGLGGALLCFSIFYVERLTGESERKNILRLAGTGLLVIAVFAGVSYEGYFVKGGKQREAFRQAYVRSEDKVKVHILEHDIHFKEKVKGMEASSRMEICNKTGKEIPSIIL
;
A
#
# COMPACT_ATOMS: atom_id res chain seq x y z
N VAL A 1 17.51 -14.66 11.15
CA VAL A 1 17.68 -15.98 10.49
C VAL A 1 17.98 -15.79 9.01
N THR A 2 17.16 -15.09 8.23
CA THR A 2 17.32 -14.92 6.77
C THR A 2 18.64 -14.26 6.37
N LEU A 3 19.07 -13.21 7.08
CA LEU A 3 20.37 -12.58 6.84
C LEU A 3 21.53 -13.54 7.12
N MET A 4 21.46 -14.32 8.20
CA MET A 4 22.47 -15.31 8.53
C MET A 4 22.57 -16.40 7.43
N VAL A 5 21.43 -16.93 7.00
CA VAL A 5 21.42 -17.93 5.91
C VAL A 5 22.02 -17.36 4.63
N HIS A 6 21.72 -16.10 4.30
CA HIS A 6 22.25 -15.46 3.09
C HIS A 6 23.76 -15.19 3.19
N LEU A 7 24.28 -14.84 4.37
CA LEU A 7 25.72 -14.68 4.59
C LEU A 7 26.50 -15.98 4.40
N PHE A 8 25.89 -17.13 4.70
CA PHE A 8 26.52 -18.44 4.56
C PHE A 8 26.25 -19.11 3.20
N THR A 9 25.36 -18.55 2.37
CA THR A 9 25.03 -19.09 1.04
C THR A 9 25.34 -18.04 -0.04
N PRO A 10 26.59 -17.94 -0.52
CA PRO A 10 27.00 -16.86 -1.42
C PRO A 10 26.46 -17.09 -2.84
N LYS A 11 25.20 -16.73 -3.08
CA LYS A 11 24.61 -16.71 -4.43
C LYS A 11 24.32 -15.28 -4.95
N GLY A 12 24.78 -14.23 -4.24
CA GLY A 12 24.58 -12.83 -4.64
C GLY A 12 25.24 -11.84 -3.68
N SER A 13 25.31 -10.59 -4.07
CA SER A 13 25.77 -9.49 -3.20
C SER A 13 24.77 -9.27 -2.06
N VAL A 14 25.22 -9.38 -0.82
CA VAL A 14 24.40 -9.11 0.37
C VAL A 14 24.33 -7.61 0.60
N GLU A 15 23.21 -6.99 0.29
CA GLU A 15 22.96 -5.59 0.63
C GLU A 15 22.29 -5.48 2.00
N VAL A 16 23.09 -5.24 3.03
CA VAL A 16 22.62 -5.08 4.42
C VAL A 16 21.60 -3.96 4.55
N SER A 17 21.72 -2.90 3.76
CA SER A 17 20.77 -1.77 3.71
C SER A 17 19.34 -2.22 3.44
N MET A 18 19.14 -3.21 2.55
CA MET A 18 17.82 -3.75 2.24
C MET A 18 17.20 -4.51 3.42
N TYR A 19 17.99 -5.27 4.17
CA TYR A 19 17.48 -5.97 5.34
C TYR A 19 17.04 -4.98 6.44
N VAL A 20 17.80 -3.92 6.64
CA VAL A 20 17.46 -2.85 7.58
C VAL A 20 16.20 -2.13 7.10
N PHE A 21 16.12 -1.79 5.82
CA PHE A 21 14.95 -1.15 5.23
C PHE A 21 13.68 -1.99 5.41
N TYR A 22 13.70 -3.27 5.04
CA TYR A 22 12.53 -4.14 5.20
C TYR A 22 12.17 -4.43 6.65
N PHE A 23 13.15 -4.45 7.55
CA PHE A 23 12.86 -4.57 8.96
C PHE A 23 12.03 -3.39 9.47
N PHE A 24 12.43 -2.16 9.16
CA PHE A 24 11.73 -0.97 9.63
C PHE A 24 10.42 -0.70 8.87
N THR A 25 10.35 -1.02 7.60
CA THR A 25 9.18 -0.71 6.78
C THR A 25 8.15 -1.83 6.77
N LEU A 26 8.55 -3.09 6.84
CA LEU A 26 7.65 -4.23 6.78
C LEU A 26 7.38 -4.83 8.17
N THR A 27 8.45 -5.22 8.88
CA THR A 27 8.35 -6.03 10.10
C THR A 27 7.88 -5.19 11.28
N LEU A 28 8.47 -4.04 11.51
CA LEU A 28 8.17 -3.19 12.65
C LEU A 28 6.70 -2.72 12.69
N PRO A 29 6.10 -2.17 11.61
CA PRO A 29 4.70 -1.77 11.63
C PRO A 29 3.73 -2.91 11.93
N GLY A 30 4.01 -4.10 11.37
CA GLY A 30 3.21 -5.30 11.66
C GLY A 30 3.32 -5.74 13.12
N LEU A 31 4.54 -5.77 13.67
CA LEU A 31 4.77 -6.13 15.08
C LEU A 31 4.09 -5.13 16.04
N VAL A 32 4.24 -3.83 15.80
CA VAL A 32 3.60 -2.79 16.63
C VAL A 32 2.08 -2.93 16.56
N PHE A 33 1.53 -3.20 15.39
CA PHE A 33 0.09 -3.41 15.22
C PHE A 33 -0.39 -4.64 16.00
N PHE A 34 0.23 -5.81 15.83
CA PHE A 34 -0.17 -7.03 16.53
C PHE A 34 0.02 -6.92 18.06
N LEU A 35 1.09 -6.29 18.50
CA LEU A 35 1.33 -6.02 19.91
C LEU A 35 0.24 -5.09 20.47
N GLY A 36 -0.05 -3.99 19.77
CA GLY A 36 -1.05 -3.02 20.20
C GLY A 36 -2.44 -3.62 20.32
N ILE A 37 -2.87 -4.36 19.30
CA ILE A 37 -4.19 -4.98 19.32
C ILE A 37 -4.29 -6.09 20.37
N SER A 38 -3.24 -6.87 20.54
CA SER A 38 -3.21 -7.92 21.58
C SER A 38 -3.31 -7.33 22.97
N MET A 39 -2.53 -6.32 23.29
CA MET A 39 -2.58 -5.65 24.59
C MET A 39 -3.94 -4.99 24.83
N PHE A 40 -4.50 -4.33 23.82
CA PHE A 40 -5.79 -3.67 23.91
C PHE A 40 -6.92 -4.68 24.17
N VAL A 41 -6.96 -5.78 23.39
CA VAL A 41 -7.99 -6.82 23.53
C VAL A 41 -7.91 -7.52 24.88
N VAL A 42 -6.70 -7.93 25.32
CA VAL A 42 -6.50 -8.58 26.62
C VAL A 42 -6.89 -7.67 27.79
N HIS A 43 -6.65 -6.37 27.64
CA HIS A 43 -7.03 -5.42 28.69
C HIS A 43 -8.56 -5.21 28.75
N TRP A 44 -9.22 -5.16 27.60
CA TRP A 44 -10.66 -4.91 27.51
C TRP A 44 -11.47 -6.16 27.87
N ILE A 45 -11.00 -7.34 27.51
CA ILE A 45 -11.69 -8.61 27.76
C ILE A 45 -11.08 -9.28 29.01
N LYS A 46 -11.83 -9.29 30.10
CA LYS A 46 -11.37 -9.89 31.35
C LYS A 46 -11.15 -11.42 31.29
N SER A 47 -11.78 -12.11 30.33
CA SER A 47 -11.61 -13.55 30.10
C SER A 47 -10.49 -13.81 29.10
N GLN A 48 -9.43 -14.47 29.53
CA GLN A 48 -8.29 -14.83 28.68
C GLN A 48 -8.69 -15.70 27.48
N GLY A 49 -9.59 -16.66 27.69
CA GLY A 49 -10.07 -17.55 26.63
C GLY A 49 -10.82 -16.79 25.53
N LEU A 50 -11.70 -15.87 25.91
CA LEU A 50 -12.40 -15.01 24.94
C LEU A 50 -11.46 -14.05 24.22
N ALA A 51 -10.46 -13.50 24.89
CA ALA A 51 -9.45 -12.63 24.28
C ALA A 51 -8.65 -13.37 23.21
N ILE A 52 -8.19 -14.59 23.51
CA ILE A 52 -7.45 -15.42 22.55
C ILE A 52 -8.34 -15.78 21.36
N LEU A 53 -9.59 -16.19 21.60
CA LEU A 53 -10.53 -16.55 20.52
C LEU A 53 -10.79 -15.35 19.59
N LEU A 54 -11.00 -14.17 20.16
CA LEU A 54 -11.22 -12.95 19.38
C LEU A 54 -9.99 -12.55 18.57
N LEU A 55 -8.78 -12.67 19.13
CA LEU A 55 -7.53 -12.42 18.42
C LEU A 55 -7.34 -13.42 17.27
N LEU A 56 -7.64 -14.69 17.47
CA LEU A 56 -7.59 -15.71 16.42
C LEU A 56 -8.59 -15.43 15.30
N MET A 57 -9.83 -15.07 15.65
CA MET A 57 -10.83 -14.65 14.65
C MET A 57 -10.40 -13.44 13.86
N LEU A 58 -9.79 -12.46 14.53
CA LEU A 58 -9.30 -11.24 13.87
C LEU A 58 -8.16 -11.55 12.90
N ILE A 59 -7.20 -12.38 13.31
CA ILE A 59 -6.10 -12.82 12.44
C ILE A 59 -6.66 -13.62 11.25
N ALA A 60 -7.58 -14.57 11.50
CA ALA A 60 -8.22 -15.34 10.44
C ALA A 60 -8.98 -14.45 9.45
N GLY A 61 -9.72 -13.46 9.96
CA GLY A 61 -10.42 -12.47 9.15
C GLY A 61 -9.46 -11.64 8.29
N MET A 62 -8.34 -11.17 8.85
CA MET A 62 -7.32 -10.45 8.10
C MET A 62 -6.66 -11.31 7.02
N VAL A 63 -6.36 -12.58 7.33
CA VAL A 63 -5.80 -13.51 6.34
C VAL A 63 -6.81 -13.83 5.24
N GLY A 64 -8.08 -13.99 5.58
CA GLY A 64 -9.15 -14.26 4.61
C GLY A 64 -9.53 -13.06 3.75
N SER A 65 -9.35 -11.83 4.26
CA SER A 65 -9.65 -10.59 3.56
C SER A 65 -8.45 -9.98 2.82
N THR A 66 -7.34 -10.73 2.70
CA THR A 66 -6.18 -10.30 1.91
C THR A 66 -6.63 -9.98 0.48
N GLY A 67 -6.46 -8.73 0.06
CA GLY A 67 -6.97 -8.22 -1.21
C GLY A 67 -8.23 -7.36 -1.10
N GLY A 68 -8.97 -7.42 0.01
CA GLY A 68 -10.04 -6.47 0.32
C GLY A 68 -9.49 -5.07 0.53
N LEU A 69 -10.24 -4.04 0.13
CA LEU A 69 -9.81 -2.64 0.18
C LEU A 69 -8.40 -2.44 -0.41
N HIS A 70 -8.16 -3.01 -1.57
CA HIS A 70 -6.88 -2.90 -2.30
C HIS A 70 -5.64 -3.28 -1.47
N GLY A 71 -5.79 -4.17 -0.49
CA GLY A 71 -4.72 -4.60 0.42
C GLY A 71 -4.54 -3.72 1.65
N LEU A 72 -5.44 -2.76 1.93
CA LEU A 72 -5.38 -1.94 3.15
C LEU A 72 -5.48 -2.78 4.42
N LEU A 73 -6.22 -3.90 4.41
CA LEU A 73 -6.41 -4.79 5.56
C LEU A 73 -5.30 -5.86 5.71
N ASP A 74 -4.22 -5.77 4.94
CA ASP A 74 -3.11 -6.71 4.99
C ASP A 74 -1.95 -6.20 5.87
N PRO A 75 -1.89 -6.57 7.17
CA PRO A 75 -0.84 -6.11 8.09
C PRO A 75 0.54 -6.65 7.73
N LEU A 76 0.62 -7.74 6.95
CA LEU A 76 1.87 -8.36 6.53
C LEU A 76 2.33 -7.92 5.12
N ALA A 77 1.55 -7.05 4.45
CA ALA A 77 1.81 -6.55 3.10
C ALA A 77 2.07 -7.65 2.04
N ARG A 78 1.32 -8.74 2.09
CA ARG A 78 1.44 -9.85 1.12
C ARG A 78 0.91 -9.46 -0.26
N THR A 79 -0.07 -8.55 -0.31
CA THR A 79 -0.79 -8.15 -1.53
C THR A 79 -0.21 -6.93 -2.21
N ILE A 80 0.67 -6.19 -1.52
CA ILE A 80 1.29 -4.99 -2.07
C ILE A 80 2.69 -5.36 -2.54
N PRO A 81 3.00 -5.18 -3.83
CA PRO A 81 4.35 -5.44 -4.32
C PRO A 81 5.33 -4.45 -3.70
N ALA A 82 6.15 -4.94 -2.78
CA ALA A 82 7.29 -4.22 -2.21
C ALA A 82 8.55 -4.62 -2.98
N ILE A 83 8.51 -4.53 -4.31
CA ILE A 83 9.59 -4.97 -5.17
C ILE A 83 10.60 -3.84 -5.30
N PHE A 84 11.81 -4.11 -4.86
CA PHE A 84 12.98 -3.30 -5.19
C PHE A 84 13.64 -3.91 -6.44
N SER A 85 13.80 -3.10 -7.46
CA SER A 85 14.62 -3.41 -8.64
C SER A 85 15.83 -2.51 -8.65
N VAL A 86 17.00 -3.07 -8.96
CA VAL A 86 18.23 -2.29 -9.10
C VAL A 86 18.11 -1.24 -10.21
N GLU A 87 17.28 -1.52 -11.22
CA GLU A 87 17.10 -0.65 -12.38
C GLU A 87 16.05 0.46 -12.14
N VAL A 88 14.96 0.14 -11.47
CA VAL A 88 13.81 1.05 -11.29
C VAL A 88 13.70 1.58 -9.86
N GLY A 89 14.48 1.05 -8.94
CA GLY A 89 14.36 1.34 -7.50
C GLY A 89 13.12 0.70 -6.90
N SER A 90 12.52 1.36 -5.92
CA SER A 90 11.30 0.86 -5.26
C SER A 90 10.06 1.36 -6.00
N ALA A 91 9.50 0.52 -6.87
CA ALA A 91 8.19 0.79 -7.45
C ALA A 91 7.14 0.86 -6.33
N ASN A 92 6.24 1.83 -6.38
CA ASN A 92 5.14 2.03 -5.41
C ASN A 92 5.55 2.27 -3.95
N LEU A 93 6.80 2.72 -3.69
CA LEU A 93 7.30 2.96 -2.34
C LEU A 93 6.36 3.86 -1.51
N GLY A 94 5.87 4.95 -2.10
CA GLY A 94 4.96 5.87 -1.42
C GLY A 94 3.67 5.22 -0.96
N LEU A 95 3.05 4.40 -1.80
CA LEU A 95 1.81 3.68 -1.50
C LEU A 95 2.06 2.61 -0.42
N PHE A 96 3.17 1.89 -0.54
CA PHE A 96 3.61 0.91 0.45
C PHE A 96 3.84 1.55 1.82
N LEU A 97 4.59 2.65 1.90
CA LEU A 97 4.85 3.36 3.15
C LEU A 97 3.57 3.94 3.75
N LEU A 98 2.66 4.43 2.93
CA LEU A 98 1.37 4.95 3.38
C LEU A 98 0.54 3.86 4.08
N GLN A 99 0.47 2.66 3.49
CA GLN A 99 -0.19 1.51 4.11
C GLN A 99 0.52 1.07 5.40
N ARG A 100 1.85 1.07 5.44
CA ARG A 100 2.62 0.77 6.66
C ARG A 100 2.36 1.77 7.78
N LEU A 101 2.21 3.06 7.43
CA LEU A 101 1.88 4.12 8.38
C LEU A 101 0.52 3.90 9.04
N VAL A 102 -0.47 3.33 8.30
CA VAL A 102 -1.76 2.95 8.88
C VAL A 102 -1.57 1.96 10.02
N PHE A 103 -0.82 0.87 9.80
CA PHE A 103 -0.62 -0.16 10.82
C PHE A 103 0.24 0.33 11.98
N LEU A 104 1.29 1.10 11.71
CA LEU A 104 2.11 1.71 12.76
C LEU A 104 1.29 2.67 13.62
N GLY A 105 0.48 3.53 12.99
CA GLY A 105 -0.37 4.48 13.67
C GLY A 105 -1.46 3.80 14.50
N LEU A 106 -2.18 2.82 13.92
CA LEU A 106 -3.19 2.04 14.64
C LEU A 106 -2.60 1.26 15.81
N GLY A 107 -1.49 0.54 15.57
CA GLY A 107 -0.82 -0.23 16.63
C GLY A 107 -0.32 0.67 17.73
N GLY A 108 0.35 1.78 17.40
CA GLY A 108 0.82 2.76 18.37
C GLY A 108 -0.32 3.41 19.16
N ALA A 109 -1.44 3.76 18.51
CA ALA A 109 -2.62 4.30 19.18
C ALA A 109 -3.20 3.29 20.19
N LEU A 110 -3.35 2.03 19.77
CA LEU A 110 -3.85 0.95 20.64
C LEU A 110 -2.92 0.69 21.84
N LEU A 111 -1.60 0.77 21.64
CA LEU A 111 -0.62 0.69 22.74
C LEU A 111 -0.79 1.85 23.71
N CYS A 112 -0.86 3.09 23.23
CA CYS A 112 -1.06 4.27 24.05
C CYS A 112 -2.37 4.16 24.88
N PHE A 113 -3.46 3.73 24.26
CA PHE A 113 -4.73 3.54 24.93
C PHE A 113 -4.67 2.37 25.94
N SER A 114 -4.01 1.26 25.62
CA SER A 114 -3.82 0.15 26.56
C SER A 114 -3.07 0.61 27.80
N ILE A 115 -1.98 1.37 27.64
CA ILE A 115 -1.21 1.92 28.76
C ILE A 115 -2.05 2.94 29.55
N PHE A 116 -2.83 3.77 28.86
CA PHE A 116 -3.71 4.76 29.49
C PHE A 116 -4.77 4.11 30.41
N TYR A 117 -5.33 2.96 30.00
CA TYR A 117 -6.34 2.23 30.79
C TYR A 117 -5.76 1.35 31.88
N VAL A 118 -4.44 1.14 31.94
CA VAL A 118 -3.82 0.39 33.05
C VAL A 118 -3.89 1.24 34.33
N GLU A 119 -4.66 0.80 35.29
CA GLU A 119 -4.93 1.50 36.56
C GLU A 119 -3.69 1.74 37.43
N ARG A 120 -2.59 0.99 37.18
CA ARG A 120 -1.33 1.10 37.93
C ARG A 120 -0.57 2.41 37.74
N LEU A 121 -0.92 3.20 36.75
CA LEU A 121 -0.40 4.56 36.56
C LEU A 121 -1.10 5.56 37.50
N THR A 122 -1.13 5.24 38.79
CA THR A 122 -1.58 6.14 39.85
C THR A 122 -0.51 7.18 40.10
N GLY A 123 -0.52 8.26 39.41
CA GLY A 123 0.46 9.27 39.87
C GLY A 123 0.58 10.44 38.98
N GLU A 124 0.32 10.73 37.90
CA GLU A 124 0.44 12.05 37.26
C GLU A 124 -0.62 12.22 36.16
N SER A 125 -1.53 13.13 36.42
CA SER A 125 -2.56 13.57 35.45
C SER A 125 -1.93 13.96 34.10
N GLU A 126 -0.72 14.52 34.11
CA GLU A 126 0.00 14.92 32.92
C GLU A 126 0.39 13.74 32.02
N ARG A 127 0.94 12.65 32.58
CA ARG A 127 1.29 11.46 31.77
C ARG A 127 0.08 10.83 31.11
N LYS A 128 -1.04 10.76 31.81
CA LYS A 128 -2.30 10.24 31.25
C LYS A 128 -2.79 11.09 30.09
N ASN A 129 -2.71 12.42 30.21
CA ASN A 129 -3.10 13.34 29.14
C ASN A 129 -2.17 13.24 27.92
N ILE A 130 -0.86 13.08 28.15
CA ILE A 130 0.11 12.87 27.06
C ILE A 130 -0.19 11.57 26.30
N LEU A 131 -0.42 10.46 27.01
CA LEU A 131 -0.74 9.17 26.39
C LEU A 131 -2.05 9.22 25.58
N ARG A 132 -3.09 9.87 26.14
CA ARG A 132 -4.35 10.07 25.41
C ARG A 132 -4.15 10.91 24.18
N LEU A 133 -3.42 12.03 24.29
CA LEU A 133 -3.13 12.91 23.16
C LEU A 133 -2.29 12.21 22.09
N ALA A 134 -1.25 11.48 22.49
CA ALA A 134 -0.42 10.70 21.60
C ALA A 134 -1.22 9.60 20.88
N GLY A 135 -2.05 8.84 21.61
CA GLY A 135 -2.91 7.81 21.03
C GLY A 135 -3.93 8.38 20.04
N THR A 136 -4.58 9.49 20.39
CA THR A 136 -5.53 10.15 19.47
C THR A 136 -4.81 10.73 18.25
N GLY A 137 -3.64 11.33 18.40
CA GLY A 137 -2.84 11.85 17.30
C GLY A 137 -2.42 10.74 16.33
N LEU A 138 -1.93 9.61 16.86
CA LEU A 138 -1.57 8.44 16.04
C LEU A 138 -2.79 7.85 15.31
N LEU A 139 -3.95 7.81 15.96
CA LEU A 139 -5.19 7.35 15.33
C LEU A 139 -5.60 8.27 14.17
N VAL A 140 -5.53 9.58 14.36
CA VAL A 140 -5.84 10.56 13.30
C VAL A 140 -4.88 10.38 12.12
N ILE A 141 -3.59 10.21 12.37
CA ILE A 141 -2.57 9.95 11.33
C ILE A 141 -2.92 8.66 10.59
N ALA A 142 -3.27 7.58 11.29
CA ALA A 142 -3.64 6.30 10.69
C ALA A 142 -4.88 6.41 9.79
N VAL A 143 -5.92 7.11 10.27
CA VAL A 143 -7.14 7.34 9.48
C VAL A 143 -6.84 8.18 8.25
N PHE A 144 -6.08 9.26 8.39
CA PHE A 144 -5.69 10.11 7.25
C PHE A 144 -4.88 9.33 6.21
N ALA A 145 -3.92 8.51 6.66
CA ALA A 145 -3.14 7.64 5.79
C ALA A 145 -4.03 6.62 5.06
N GLY A 146 -4.98 6.00 5.76
CA GLY A 146 -5.93 5.05 5.17
C GLY A 146 -6.84 5.67 4.12
N VAL A 147 -7.39 6.85 4.41
CA VAL A 147 -8.22 7.60 3.45
C VAL A 147 -7.41 8.02 2.23
N SER A 148 -6.17 8.46 2.43
CA SER A 148 -5.27 8.84 1.33
C SER A 148 -4.91 7.63 0.46
N TYR A 149 -4.67 6.48 1.07
CA TYR A 149 -4.41 5.22 0.40
C TYR A 149 -5.58 4.79 -0.50
N GLU A 150 -6.80 4.71 0.03
CA GLU A 150 -7.99 4.37 -0.73
C GLU A 150 -8.31 5.42 -1.81
N GLY A 151 -8.11 6.69 -1.51
CA GLY A 151 -8.29 7.80 -2.46
C GLY A 151 -7.46 7.64 -3.72
N TYR A 152 -6.24 7.09 -3.61
CA TYR A 152 -5.39 6.79 -4.76
C TYR A 152 -6.05 5.76 -5.70
N PHE A 153 -6.60 4.68 -5.16
CA PHE A 153 -7.26 3.63 -5.96
C PHE A 153 -8.58 4.09 -6.55
N VAL A 154 -9.38 4.84 -5.78
CA VAL A 154 -10.64 5.42 -6.28
C VAL A 154 -10.36 6.37 -7.46
N LYS A 155 -9.33 7.21 -7.36
CA LYS A 155 -8.92 8.10 -8.45
C LYS A 155 -8.49 7.31 -9.69
N GLY A 156 -7.65 6.29 -9.51
CA GLY A 156 -7.22 5.41 -10.59
C GLY A 156 -8.38 4.64 -11.25
N GLY A 157 -9.35 4.20 -10.43
CA GLY A 157 -10.57 3.57 -10.93
C GLY A 157 -11.42 4.50 -11.81
N LYS A 158 -11.64 5.72 -11.36
CA LYS A 158 -12.35 6.74 -12.14
C LYS A 158 -11.65 7.07 -13.46
N GLN A 159 -10.32 7.16 -13.46
CA GLN A 159 -9.56 7.39 -14.69
C GLN A 159 -9.72 6.23 -15.67
N ARG A 160 -9.59 4.98 -15.22
CA ARG A 160 -9.80 3.79 -16.07
C ARG A 160 -11.21 3.74 -16.65
N GLU A 161 -12.22 4.08 -15.85
CA GLU A 161 -13.60 4.13 -16.33
C GLU A 161 -13.80 5.24 -17.37
N ALA A 162 -13.20 6.41 -17.18
CA ALA A 162 -13.22 7.49 -18.17
C ALA A 162 -12.58 7.08 -19.49
N PHE A 163 -11.43 6.37 -19.45
CA PHE A 163 -10.80 5.81 -20.66
C PHE A 163 -11.69 4.76 -21.33
N ARG A 164 -12.31 3.86 -20.54
CA ARG A 164 -13.24 2.86 -21.08
C ARG A 164 -14.43 3.50 -21.78
N GLN A 165 -15.02 4.53 -21.17
CA GLN A 165 -16.13 5.26 -21.78
C GLN A 165 -15.71 6.01 -23.05
N ALA A 166 -14.51 6.60 -23.05
CA ALA A 166 -13.98 7.23 -24.26
C ALA A 166 -13.78 6.20 -25.39
N TYR A 167 -13.24 5.02 -25.05
CA TYR A 167 -13.08 3.91 -26.01
C TYR A 167 -14.44 3.45 -26.59
N VAL A 168 -15.42 3.18 -25.73
CA VAL A 168 -16.76 2.74 -26.19
C VAL A 168 -17.42 3.78 -27.08
N ARG A 169 -17.29 5.08 -26.77
CA ARG A 169 -17.82 6.16 -27.63
C ARG A 169 -17.13 6.25 -29.01
N SER A 170 -15.91 5.74 -29.10
CA SER A 170 -15.13 5.74 -30.35
C SER A 170 -15.16 4.40 -31.08
N GLU A 171 -15.80 3.36 -30.52
CA GLU A 171 -15.82 2.03 -31.10
C GLU A 171 -16.52 1.96 -32.46
N ASP A 172 -17.60 2.74 -32.61
CA ASP A 172 -18.37 2.84 -33.85
C ASP A 172 -17.75 3.78 -34.91
N LYS A 173 -16.65 4.45 -34.55
CA LYS A 173 -15.98 5.34 -35.51
C LYS A 173 -15.09 4.56 -36.46
N VAL A 174 -14.99 5.09 -37.67
CA VAL A 174 -14.22 4.47 -38.73
C VAL A 174 -12.76 4.30 -38.31
N LYS A 175 -12.31 3.06 -38.28
CA LYS A 175 -10.92 2.71 -37.92
C LYS A 175 -10.05 2.82 -39.18
N VAL A 176 -8.96 3.53 -39.05
CA VAL A 176 -7.92 3.59 -40.08
C VAL A 176 -6.99 2.39 -39.98
N HIS A 177 -6.41 1.98 -41.10
CA HIS A 177 -5.44 0.90 -41.09
C HIS A 177 -4.03 1.48 -40.86
N ILE A 178 -3.36 1.03 -39.83
CA ILE A 178 -1.98 1.41 -39.52
C ILE A 178 -1.08 0.52 -40.38
N LEU A 179 -0.26 1.10 -41.26
CA LEU A 179 0.70 0.40 -42.09
C LEU A 179 2.03 0.21 -41.36
N GLU A 180 2.48 1.27 -40.73
CA GLU A 180 3.75 1.29 -40.01
C GLU A 180 3.61 2.11 -38.72
N HIS A 181 4.27 1.67 -37.67
CA HIS A 181 4.25 2.37 -36.39
C HIS A 181 5.64 2.32 -35.75
N ASP A 182 6.35 3.44 -35.87
CA ASP A 182 7.65 3.64 -35.26
C ASP A 182 7.51 4.30 -33.88
N ILE A 183 8.02 3.66 -32.86
CA ILE A 183 8.01 4.19 -31.50
C ILE A 183 9.45 4.36 -31.02
N HIS A 184 9.85 5.61 -30.77
CA HIS A 184 11.15 5.92 -30.21
C HIS A 184 11.03 6.26 -28.73
N PHE A 185 11.75 5.51 -27.89
CA PHE A 185 11.83 5.75 -26.46
C PHE A 185 13.19 6.36 -26.12
N LYS A 186 13.17 7.43 -25.33
CA LYS A 186 14.37 8.06 -24.79
C LYS A 186 14.24 8.12 -23.27
N GLU A 187 15.09 7.39 -22.59
CA GLU A 187 15.16 7.44 -21.15
C GLU A 187 15.78 8.75 -20.67
N LYS A 188 15.19 9.36 -19.64
CA LYS A 188 15.69 10.55 -18.95
C LYS A 188 15.85 10.19 -17.46
N VAL A 189 16.73 10.92 -16.76
CA VAL A 189 17.02 10.69 -15.33
C VAL A 189 15.78 10.70 -14.42
N LYS A 190 14.69 11.34 -14.82
CA LYS A 190 13.42 11.42 -14.07
C LYS A 190 12.18 11.10 -14.91
N GLY A 191 12.30 10.24 -15.89
CA GLY A 191 11.16 9.89 -16.73
C GLY A 191 11.56 9.31 -18.08
N MET A 192 10.58 9.16 -18.92
CA MET A 192 10.73 8.62 -20.27
C MET A 192 10.05 9.59 -21.25
N GLU A 193 10.73 9.88 -22.33
CA GLU A 193 10.17 10.58 -23.46
C GLU A 193 9.90 9.56 -24.55
N ALA A 194 8.66 9.52 -25.03
CA ALA A 194 8.26 8.66 -26.13
C ALA A 194 7.75 9.52 -27.29
N SER A 195 8.27 9.25 -28.48
CA SER A 195 7.74 9.82 -29.73
C SER A 195 7.23 8.68 -30.60
N SER A 196 6.06 8.89 -31.21
CA SER A 196 5.39 7.90 -32.02
C SER A 196 5.13 8.50 -33.40
N ARG A 197 5.54 7.77 -34.43
CA ARG A 197 5.26 8.09 -35.82
C ARG A 197 4.45 6.96 -36.43
N MET A 198 3.27 7.31 -36.99
CA MET A 198 2.39 6.32 -37.59
C MET A 198 2.12 6.66 -39.04
N GLU A 199 2.25 5.67 -39.93
CA GLU A 199 1.77 5.74 -41.30
C GLU A 199 0.38 5.07 -41.37
N ILE A 200 -0.62 5.84 -41.82
CA ILE A 200 -2.04 5.46 -41.76
C ILE A 200 -2.61 5.44 -43.19
N CYS A 201 -3.33 4.36 -43.49
CA CYS A 201 -4.03 4.21 -44.77
C CYS A 201 -5.54 4.16 -44.55
N ASN A 202 -6.26 4.97 -45.33
CA ASN A 202 -7.70 4.91 -45.39
C ASN A 202 -8.16 3.88 -46.42
N LYS A 203 -8.60 2.70 -45.96
CA LYS A 203 -9.14 1.62 -46.82
C LYS A 203 -10.67 1.65 -46.91
N THR A 204 -11.33 2.66 -46.39
CA THR A 204 -12.80 2.67 -46.30
C THR A 204 -13.49 3.15 -47.59
N GLY A 205 -12.73 3.75 -48.52
CA GLY A 205 -13.27 4.37 -49.74
C GLY A 205 -14.13 5.63 -49.49
N LYS A 206 -14.23 6.11 -48.25
CA LYS A 206 -14.95 7.30 -47.83
C LYS A 206 -13.99 8.28 -47.16
N GLU A 207 -14.28 9.57 -47.28
CA GLU A 207 -13.52 10.60 -46.56
C GLU A 207 -13.72 10.44 -45.04
N ILE A 208 -12.58 10.46 -44.32
CA ILE A 208 -12.59 10.36 -42.84
C ILE A 208 -12.28 11.76 -42.28
N PRO A 209 -13.29 12.46 -41.72
CA PRO A 209 -13.12 13.86 -41.31
C PRO A 209 -12.28 14.01 -40.04
N SER A 210 -12.16 12.97 -39.21
CA SER A 210 -11.34 12.99 -37.99
C SER A 210 -10.86 11.60 -37.63
N ILE A 211 -9.63 11.51 -37.16
CA ILE A 211 -9.01 10.27 -36.64
C ILE A 211 -8.87 10.42 -35.13
N ILE A 212 -9.27 9.39 -34.40
CA ILE A 212 -9.01 9.29 -32.95
C ILE A 212 -7.82 8.36 -32.77
N LEU A 213 -6.77 8.87 -32.18
CA LEU A 213 -5.53 8.16 -31.84
C LEU A 213 -5.48 7.85 -30.35
#